data_661f263e61b33236dc2716ec16060bed
#
_entry.id   661f263e61b33236dc2716ec16060bed
#
_cell.length_a   1.000
_cell.length_b   1.000
_cell.length_c   1.000
_cell.angle_alpha   90.00
_cell.angle_beta   90.00
_cell.angle_gamma   90.00
#
_symmetry.space_group_name_H-M   'P 1'
#
loop_
_entity.id
_entity.type
_entity.pdbx_description
1 polymer ?
#
loop_
_entity_poly.entity_id
_entity_poly.type
_entity_poly.pdbx_seq_one_letter_code
_entity_poly.pdbx_strand_id
1 'polypeptide(L)'
;MINKLIRYSIGSDLIIYGFKCIVGFLIGYQLYLSFPEYELYWTLLSIILVISPEAKDARRLSIERFKSNLIGSGIGLLCYFIHAPNVYMLLLGIILSIVTCYLFNLMNVARTAIVALIIVLIHEQTQMSWIGAIERFISVTTGCFIGLSITIITSAVINYWRKKANLPQEKL
;
A
#
# COMPACT_ATOMS: atom_id res chain seq x y z
N MET A 1 2.51 -39.34 -5.74
CA MET A 1 1.80 -38.59 -4.69
C MET A 1 2.24 -37.13 -4.65
N ILE A 2 3.52 -36.81 -4.65
CA ILE A 2 4.12 -35.47 -4.65
C ILE A 2 3.64 -34.61 -5.83
N ASN A 3 3.63 -35.12 -7.07
CA ASN A 3 3.16 -34.39 -8.25
C ASN A 3 1.67 -34.01 -8.21
N LYS A 4 0.84 -34.80 -7.50
CA LYS A 4 -0.59 -34.51 -7.33
C LYS A 4 -0.82 -33.40 -6.30
N LEU A 5 -0.01 -33.38 -5.23
CA LEU A 5 0.00 -32.30 -4.22
C LEU A 5 0.50 -30.97 -4.81
N ILE A 6 1.59 -31.00 -5.58
CA ILE A 6 2.13 -29.83 -6.26
C ILE A 6 1.10 -29.26 -7.24
N ARG A 7 0.42 -30.11 -8.00
CA ARG A 7 -0.62 -29.69 -8.96
C ARG A 7 -1.84 -29.10 -8.27
N TYR A 8 -2.23 -29.60 -7.08
CA TYR A 8 -3.31 -29.06 -6.25
C TYR A 8 -2.91 -27.72 -5.64
N SER A 9 -1.70 -27.60 -5.12
CA SER A 9 -1.16 -26.36 -4.51
C SER A 9 -1.05 -25.24 -5.54
N ILE A 10 -0.53 -25.50 -6.73
CA ILE A 10 -0.41 -24.50 -7.82
C ILE A 10 -1.77 -24.14 -8.43
N GLY A 11 -2.77 -25.04 -8.32
CA GLY A 11 -4.15 -24.79 -8.75
C GLY A 11 -4.99 -23.99 -7.76
N SER A 12 -4.56 -23.86 -6.50
CA SER A 12 -5.31 -23.17 -5.44
C SER A 12 -4.85 -21.71 -5.30
N ASP A 13 -5.65 -20.77 -5.78
CA ASP A 13 -5.36 -19.34 -5.68
C ASP A 13 -5.23 -18.86 -4.23
N LEU A 14 -5.90 -19.53 -3.28
CA LEU A 14 -5.80 -19.25 -1.85
C LEU A 14 -4.38 -19.53 -1.31
N ILE A 15 -3.78 -20.65 -1.69
CA ILE A 15 -2.42 -21.03 -1.25
C ILE A 15 -1.39 -20.06 -1.84
N ILE A 16 -1.58 -19.69 -3.11
CA ILE A 16 -0.72 -18.73 -3.80
C ILE A 16 -0.79 -17.36 -3.12
N TYR A 17 -2.00 -16.90 -2.84
CA TYR A 17 -2.20 -15.62 -2.14
C TYR A 17 -1.58 -15.65 -0.74
N GLY A 18 -1.80 -16.71 0.03
CA GLY A 18 -1.18 -16.89 1.35
C GLY A 18 0.35 -16.85 1.28
N PHE A 19 0.95 -17.50 0.27
CA PHE A 19 2.39 -17.45 0.05
C PHE A 19 2.89 -16.04 -0.29
N LYS A 20 2.19 -15.31 -1.18
CA LYS A 20 2.50 -13.90 -1.50
C LYS A 20 2.49 -13.03 -0.23
N CYS A 21 1.47 -13.19 0.63
CA CYS A 21 1.35 -12.45 1.88
C CYS A 21 2.48 -12.77 2.87
N ILE A 22 2.83 -14.05 3.04
CA ILE A 22 3.92 -14.48 3.94
C ILE A 22 5.25 -13.89 3.47
N VAL A 23 5.57 -14.01 2.19
CA VAL A 23 6.81 -13.45 1.61
C VAL A 23 6.83 -11.94 1.77
N GLY A 24 5.72 -11.25 1.48
CA GLY A 24 5.60 -9.80 1.64
C GLY A 24 5.77 -9.37 3.08
N PHE A 25 5.15 -10.09 4.02
CA PHE A 25 5.30 -9.81 5.44
C PHE A 25 6.76 -9.97 5.91
N LEU A 26 7.42 -11.07 5.54
CA LEU A 26 8.81 -11.32 5.93
C LEU A 26 9.76 -10.23 5.42
N ILE A 27 9.61 -9.81 4.16
CA ILE A 27 10.41 -8.74 3.58
C ILE A 27 10.14 -7.41 4.30
N GLY A 28 8.87 -7.05 4.50
CA GLY A 28 8.50 -5.83 5.22
C GLY A 28 8.95 -5.82 6.68
N TYR A 29 8.85 -6.96 7.36
CA TYR A 29 9.30 -7.11 8.74
C TYR A 29 10.83 -7.04 8.86
N GLN A 30 11.57 -7.62 7.92
CA GLN A 30 13.03 -7.51 7.90
C GLN A 30 13.47 -6.06 7.67
N LEU A 31 12.80 -5.32 6.80
CA LEU A 31 13.06 -3.88 6.61
C LEU A 31 12.77 -3.09 7.90
N TYR A 32 11.65 -3.37 8.55
CA TYR A 32 11.29 -2.74 9.82
C TYR A 32 12.36 -2.96 10.91
N LEU A 33 12.90 -4.18 11.03
CA LEU A 33 13.95 -4.49 11.99
C LEU A 33 15.31 -3.87 11.63
N SER A 34 15.59 -3.73 10.32
CA SER A 34 16.90 -3.20 9.85
C SER A 34 17.01 -1.69 10.01
N PHE A 35 15.92 -0.96 10.06
CA PHE A 35 15.88 0.49 10.11
C PHE A 35 14.88 0.99 11.17
N PRO A 36 15.15 0.78 12.46
CA PRO A 36 14.22 1.12 13.54
C PRO A 36 14.00 2.62 13.72
N GLU A 37 14.90 3.46 13.19
CA GLU A 37 14.82 4.93 13.26
C GLU A 37 13.74 5.51 12.35
N TYR A 38 13.32 4.77 11.31
CA TYR A 38 12.30 5.19 10.37
C TYR A 38 10.98 4.48 10.66
N GLU A 39 9.86 5.15 10.43
CA GLU A 39 8.52 4.58 10.63
C GLU A 39 8.14 3.54 9.56
N LEU A 40 8.99 2.50 9.37
CA LEU A 40 8.82 1.49 8.33
C LEU A 40 7.65 0.54 8.55
N TYR A 41 6.93 0.62 9.67
CA TYR A 41 5.66 -0.09 9.84
C TYR A 41 4.62 0.32 8.77
N TRP A 42 4.68 1.58 8.26
CA TRP A 42 3.87 2.01 7.14
C TRP A 42 4.22 1.31 5.83
N THR A 43 5.51 0.99 5.63
CA THR A 43 5.97 0.16 4.51
C THR A 43 5.38 -1.25 4.61
N LEU A 44 5.46 -1.89 5.76
CA LEU A 44 4.92 -3.23 6.00
C LEU A 44 3.41 -3.27 5.74
N LEU A 45 2.65 -2.32 6.31
CA LEU A 45 1.21 -2.22 6.07
C LEU A 45 0.89 -2.02 4.58
N SER A 46 1.68 -1.19 3.88
CA SER A 46 1.46 -0.92 2.46
C SER A 46 1.77 -2.12 1.57
N ILE A 47 2.80 -2.91 1.89
CA ILE A 47 3.10 -4.18 1.22
C ILE A 47 1.87 -5.09 1.28
N ILE A 48 1.34 -5.35 2.47
CA ILE A 48 0.21 -6.28 2.66
C ILE A 48 -1.06 -5.77 1.97
N LEU A 49 -1.31 -4.46 2.00
CA LEU A 49 -2.51 -3.86 1.40
C LEU A 49 -2.48 -3.78 -0.13
N VAL A 50 -1.29 -3.92 -0.74
CA VAL A 50 -1.11 -3.93 -2.20
C VAL A 50 -1.07 -5.35 -2.74
N ILE A 51 -0.59 -6.33 -1.95
CA ILE A 51 -0.56 -7.73 -2.38
C ILE A 51 -1.98 -8.21 -2.68
N SER A 52 -2.17 -8.74 -3.87
CA SER A 52 -3.45 -9.26 -4.36
C SER A 52 -3.27 -10.63 -5.00
N PRO A 53 -4.30 -11.46 -5.04
CA PRO A 53 -4.29 -12.68 -5.85
C PRO A 53 -3.90 -12.40 -7.30
N GLU A 54 -4.50 -11.38 -7.93
CA GLU A 54 -4.26 -11.01 -9.33
C GLU A 54 -3.28 -9.83 -9.44
N ALA A 55 -2.34 -9.89 -10.39
CA ALA A 55 -1.35 -8.82 -10.63
C ALA A 55 -2.01 -7.51 -11.10
N LYS A 56 -3.11 -7.60 -11.85
CA LYS A 56 -3.89 -6.43 -12.29
C LYS A 56 -4.46 -5.65 -11.11
N ASP A 57 -5.01 -6.35 -10.11
CA ASP A 57 -5.55 -5.72 -8.91
C ASP A 57 -4.45 -5.12 -8.04
N ALA A 58 -3.32 -5.80 -7.89
CA ALA A 58 -2.17 -5.27 -7.16
C ALA A 58 -1.66 -3.95 -7.78
N ARG A 59 -1.61 -3.87 -9.11
CA ARG A 59 -1.24 -2.63 -9.82
C ARG A 59 -2.23 -1.50 -9.55
N ARG A 60 -3.52 -1.79 -9.61
CA ARG A 60 -4.58 -0.82 -9.31
C ARG A 60 -4.47 -0.33 -7.86
N LEU A 61 -4.37 -1.24 -6.89
CA LEU A 61 -4.25 -0.94 -5.47
C LEU A 61 -3.00 -0.12 -5.15
N SER A 62 -1.87 -0.45 -5.79
CA SER A 62 -0.62 0.30 -5.64
C SER A 62 -0.77 1.76 -6.09
N ILE A 63 -1.36 1.98 -7.28
CA ILE A 63 -1.59 3.32 -7.82
C ILE A 63 -2.60 4.10 -6.95
N GLU A 64 -3.68 3.46 -6.52
CA GLU A 64 -4.69 4.08 -5.66
C GLU A 64 -4.09 4.51 -4.31
N ARG A 65 -3.26 3.66 -3.70
CA ARG A 65 -2.56 4.01 -2.45
C ARG A 65 -1.54 5.13 -2.63
N PHE A 66 -0.76 5.08 -3.70
CA PHE A 66 0.19 6.15 -4.00
C PHE A 66 -0.53 7.50 -4.14
N LYS A 67 -1.60 7.56 -4.95
CA LYS A 67 -2.40 8.78 -5.17
C LYS A 67 -3.06 9.28 -3.89
N SER A 68 -3.69 8.38 -3.13
CA SER A 68 -4.35 8.75 -1.88
C SER A 68 -3.37 9.26 -0.83
N ASN A 69 -2.22 8.61 -0.71
CA ASN A 69 -1.20 9.04 0.24
C ASN A 69 -0.57 10.37 -0.16
N LEU A 70 -0.34 10.59 -1.47
CA LEU A 70 0.15 11.87 -1.98
C LEU A 70 -0.82 13.02 -1.67
N ILE A 71 -2.12 12.83 -1.93
CA ILE A 71 -3.14 13.85 -1.66
C ILE A 71 -3.28 14.06 -0.14
N GLY A 72 -3.41 12.98 0.64
CA GLY A 72 -3.62 13.08 2.08
C GLY A 72 -2.44 13.70 2.82
N SER A 73 -1.22 13.24 2.53
CA SER A 73 0.00 13.80 3.14
C SER A 73 0.27 15.22 2.67
N GLY A 74 0.07 15.52 1.38
CA GLY A 74 0.26 16.87 0.84
C GLY A 74 -0.69 17.89 1.47
N ILE A 75 -1.98 17.57 1.58
CA ILE A 75 -2.96 18.44 2.22
C ILE A 75 -2.73 18.51 3.73
N GLY A 76 -2.34 17.39 4.37
CA GLY A 76 -1.98 17.37 5.77
C GLY A 76 -0.84 18.34 6.08
N LEU A 77 0.23 18.32 5.28
CA LEU A 77 1.34 19.27 5.39
C LEU A 77 0.90 20.72 5.16
N LEU A 78 0.06 20.98 4.16
CA LEU A 78 -0.47 22.32 3.91
C LEU A 78 -1.24 22.85 5.13
N CYS A 79 -2.13 22.04 5.71
CA CYS A 79 -2.86 22.40 6.91
C CYS A 79 -1.92 22.66 8.10
N TYR A 80 -0.89 21.84 8.28
CA TYR A 80 0.12 21.99 9.32
C TYR A 80 0.87 23.32 9.22
N PHE A 81 1.26 23.74 8.01
CA PHE A 81 1.95 25.02 7.78
C PHE A 81 1.06 26.25 7.99
N ILE A 82 -0.26 26.11 7.83
CA ILE A 82 -1.19 27.24 8.03
C ILE A 82 -1.41 27.48 9.52
N HIS A 83 -1.63 26.42 10.29
CA HIS A 83 -1.89 26.52 11.74
C HIS A 83 -1.63 25.19 12.43
N ALA A 84 -1.28 25.26 13.74
CA ALA A 84 -1.13 24.07 14.56
C ALA A 84 -2.36 23.15 14.44
N PRO A 85 -2.16 21.81 14.39
CA PRO A 85 -3.25 20.86 14.21
C PRO A 85 -4.31 21.00 15.29
N ASN A 86 -5.54 21.28 14.89
CA ASN A 86 -6.72 21.31 15.74
C ASN A 86 -7.93 20.77 14.98
N VAL A 87 -9.07 20.61 15.66
CA VAL A 87 -10.29 20.05 15.06
C VAL A 87 -10.75 20.82 13.82
N TYR A 88 -10.59 22.16 13.82
CA TYR A 88 -10.97 22.99 12.67
C TYR A 88 -10.06 22.74 11.47
N MET A 89 -8.76 22.53 11.69
CA MET A 89 -7.80 22.19 10.63
C MET A 89 -8.05 20.77 10.08
N LEU A 90 -8.44 19.82 10.92
CA LEU A 90 -8.87 18.49 10.47
C LEU A 90 -10.11 18.58 9.55
N LEU A 91 -11.13 19.33 9.95
CA LEU A 91 -12.34 19.52 9.13
C LEU A 91 -12.02 20.22 7.80
N LEU A 92 -11.23 21.28 7.83
CA LEU A 92 -10.78 21.98 6.64
C LEU A 92 -9.98 21.06 5.71
N GLY A 93 -9.05 20.29 6.24
CA GLY A 93 -8.26 19.31 5.50
C GLY A 93 -9.12 18.23 4.84
N ILE A 94 -10.15 17.72 5.53
CA ILE A 94 -11.10 16.74 4.98
C ILE A 94 -11.84 17.35 3.78
N ILE A 95 -12.38 18.57 3.92
CA ILE A 95 -13.09 19.27 2.83
C ILE A 95 -12.13 19.48 1.65
N LEU A 96 -10.92 19.95 1.92
CA LEU A 96 -9.91 20.21 0.88
C LEU A 96 -9.50 18.91 0.16
N SER A 97 -9.38 17.79 0.89
CA SER A 97 -9.09 16.49 0.30
C SER A 97 -10.20 16.01 -0.62
N ILE A 98 -11.47 16.18 -0.22
CA ILE A 98 -12.62 15.82 -1.06
C ILE A 98 -12.66 16.68 -2.32
N VAL A 99 -12.50 18.01 -2.19
CA VAL A 99 -12.47 18.93 -3.32
C VAL A 99 -11.34 18.61 -4.29
N THR A 100 -10.13 18.33 -3.77
CA THR A 100 -8.99 17.94 -4.59
C THR A 100 -9.25 16.63 -5.33
N CYS A 101 -9.76 15.62 -4.65
CA CYS A 101 -10.14 14.34 -5.28
C CYS A 101 -11.22 14.53 -6.36
N TYR A 102 -12.19 15.41 -6.13
CA TYR A 102 -13.23 15.71 -7.10
C TYR A 102 -12.65 16.40 -8.35
N LEU A 103 -11.82 17.43 -8.18
CA LEU A 103 -11.19 18.17 -9.29
C LEU A 103 -10.31 17.29 -10.18
N PHE A 104 -9.61 16.32 -9.58
CA PHE A 104 -8.76 15.38 -10.33
C PHE A 104 -9.47 14.10 -10.77
N ASN A 105 -10.80 14.00 -10.60
CA ASN A 105 -11.57 12.76 -10.89
C ASN A 105 -11.04 11.51 -10.16
N LEU A 106 -10.61 11.68 -8.92
CA LEU A 106 -10.01 10.64 -8.07
C LEU A 106 -10.91 10.28 -6.87
N MET A 107 -12.24 10.36 -7.04
CA MET A 107 -13.19 10.08 -5.95
C MET A 107 -13.10 8.65 -5.40
N ASN A 108 -12.62 7.69 -6.19
CA ASN A 108 -12.36 6.32 -5.76
C ASN A 108 -11.31 6.23 -4.63
N VAL A 109 -10.36 7.15 -4.58
CA VAL A 109 -9.30 7.20 -3.54
C VAL A 109 -9.56 8.21 -2.43
N ALA A 110 -10.66 8.95 -2.47
CA ALA A 110 -10.96 10.02 -1.51
C ALA A 110 -10.98 9.52 -0.06
N ARG A 111 -11.61 8.36 0.20
CA ARG A 111 -11.65 7.77 1.55
C ARG A 111 -10.25 7.49 2.12
N THR A 112 -9.40 6.89 1.32
CA THR A 112 -8.02 6.57 1.73
C THR A 112 -7.14 7.81 1.83
N ALA A 113 -7.40 8.86 1.04
CA ALA A 113 -6.75 10.15 1.16
C ALA A 113 -7.11 10.86 2.47
N ILE A 114 -8.39 10.84 2.87
CA ILE A 114 -8.85 11.38 4.16
C ILE A 114 -8.20 10.63 5.33
N VAL A 115 -8.13 9.30 5.27
CA VAL A 115 -7.43 8.50 6.30
C VAL A 115 -5.95 8.89 6.38
N ALA A 116 -5.28 9.03 5.24
CA ALA A 116 -3.88 9.47 5.21
C ALA A 116 -3.70 10.87 5.82
N LEU A 117 -4.58 11.81 5.51
CA LEU A 117 -4.60 13.15 6.08
C LEU A 117 -4.78 13.13 7.60
N ILE A 118 -5.76 12.38 8.10
CA ILE A 118 -6.04 12.28 9.54
C ILE A 118 -4.83 11.74 10.29
N ILE A 119 -4.19 10.69 9.76
CA ILE A 119 -3.01 10.11 10.39
C ILE A 119 -1.86 11.12 10.40
N VAL A 120 -1.61 11.83 9.29
CA VAL A 120 -0.57 12.87 9.23
C VAL A 120 -0.84 13.95 10.27
N LEU A 121 -2.04 14.54 10.31
CA LEU A 121 -2.35 15.63 11.24
C LEU A 121 -2.31 15.20 12.70
N ILE A 122 -2.78 13.98 13.05
CA ILE A 122 -2.71 13.48 14.43
C ILE A 122 -1.26 13.16 14.82
N HIS A 123 -0.48 12.57 13.91
CA HIS A 123 0.91 12.23 14.17
C HIS A 123 1.77 13.48 14.34
N GLU A 124 1.62 14.47 13.46
CA GLU A 124 2.28 15.77 13.55
C GLU A 124 1.93 16.52 14.86
N GLN A 125 0.73 16.33 15.38
CA GLN A 125 0.31 16.88 16.66
C GLN A 125 1.16 16.34 17.83
N THR A 126 1.61 15.09 17.75
CA THR A 126 2.41 14.44 18.80
C THR A 126 3.92 14.68 18.64
N GLN A 127 4.41 14.75 17.40
CA GLN A 127 5.85 14.85 17.09
C GLN A 127 6.33 16.28 16.81
N MET A 128 5.42 17.21 16.54
CA MET A 128 5.72 18.61 16.15
C MET A 128 6.75 18.72 15.01
N SER A 129 6.76 17.79 14.07
CA SER A 129 7.74 17.69 12.99
C SER A 129 7.10 17.39 11.64
N TRP A 130 7.32 18.24 10.63
CA TRP A 130 6.91 18.04 9.24
C TRP A 130 7.61 16.85 8.56
N ILE A 131 8.71 16.38 9.14
CA ILE A 131 9.53 15.28 8.64
C ILE A 131 8.74 13.97 8.64
N GLY A 132 7.92 13.73 9.67
CA GLY A 132 7.09 12.51 9.79
C GLY A 132 6.13 12.31 8.62
N ALA A 133 5.53 13.39 8.08
CA ALA A 133 4.66 13.29 6.92
C ALA A 133 5.42 12.86 5.65
N ILE A 134 6.66 13.33 5.47
CA ILE A 134 7.52 12.95 4.35
C ILE A 134 8.00 11.50 4.52
N GLU A 135 8.44 11.12 5.70
CA GLU A 135 8.86 9.74 6.01
C GLU A 135 7.73 8.76 5.74
N ARG A 136 6.52 9.09 6.18
CA ARG A 136 5.34 8.30 5.91
C ARG A 136 5.06 8.18 4.40
N PHE A 137 5.13 9.28 3.65
CA PHE A 137 4.91 9.26 2.20
C PHE A 137 5.92 8.34 1.51
N ILE A 138 7.20 8.45 1.86
CA ILE A 138 8.27 7.60 1.33
C ILE A 138 8.05 6.14 1.73
N SER A 139 7.75 5.87 3.00
CA SER A 139 7.52 4.51 3.52
C SER A 139 6.34 3.83 2.82
N VAL A 140 5.20 4.52 2.67
CA VAL A 140 4.04 3.99 1.96
C VAL A 140 4.35 3.74 0.48
N THR A 141 5.05 4.66 -0.18
CA THR A 141 5.42 4.52 -1.59
C THR A 141 6.36 3.33 -1.81
N THR A 142 7.36 3.19 -0.95
CA THR A 142 8.28 2.04 -0.96
C THR A 142 7.53 0.73 -0.75
N GLY A 143 6.60 0.69 0.21
CA GLY A 143 5.75 -0.48 0.45
C GLY A 143 4.88 -0.84 -0.75
N CYS A 144 4.29 0.15 -1.44
CA CYS A 144 3.54 -0.08 -2.67
C CYS A 144 4.41 -0.70 -3.78
N PHE A 145 5.64 -0.22 -3.92
CA PHE A 145 6.59 -0.74 -4.91
C PHE A 145 6.98 -2.20 -4.61
N ILE A 146 7.30 -2.50 -3.37
CA ILE A 146 7.69 -3.85 -2.94
C ILE A 146 6.51 -4.82 -3.09
N GLY A 147 5.32 -4.47 -2.60
CA GLY A 147 4.13 -5.30 -2.70
C GLY A 147 3.71 -5.61 -4.14
N LEU A 148 3.79 -4.59 -5.02
CA LEU A 148 3.54 -4.76 -6.45
C LEU A 148 4.59 -5.69 -7.10
N SER A 149 5.87 -5.49 -6.80
CA SER A 149 6.97 -6.31 -7.32
C SER A 149 6.82 -7.77 -6.91
N ILE A 150 6.53 -8.03 -5.63
CA ILE A 150 6.28 -9.40 -5.13
C ILE A 150 5.12 -10.04 -5.88
N THR A 151 4.02 -9.32 -6.07
CA THR A 151 2.85 -9.87 -6.77
C THR A 151 3.17 -10.18 -8.22
N ILE A 152 3.81 -9.27 -8.95
CA ILE A 152 4.16 -9.46 -10.38
C ILE A 152 5.14 -10.63 -10.55
N ILE A 153 6.23 -10.66 -9.76
CA ILE A 153 7.24 -11.72 -9.85
C ILE A 153 6.64 -13.07 -9.53
N THR A 154 5.88 -13.16 -8.44
CA THR A 154 5.24 -14.43 -8.03
C THR A 154 4.22 -14.88 -9.07
N SER A 155 3.38 -13.99 -9.60
CA SER A 155 2.41 -14.33 -10.66
C SER A 155 3.10 -14.78 -11.94
N ALA A 156 4.21 -14.15 -12.33
CA ALA A 156 4.99 -14.57 -13.49
C ALA A 156 5.60 -15.97 -13.33
N VAL A 157 6.19 -16.25 -12.16
CA VAL A 157 6.75 -17.57 -11.84
C VAL A 157 5.65 -18.64 -11.83
N ILE A 158 4.52 -18.37 -11.21
CA ILE A 158 3.40 -19.31 -11.13
C ILE A 158 2.81 -19.57 -12.52
N ASN A 159 2.63 -18.53 -13.34
CA ASN A 159 2.12 -18.69 -14.70
C ASN A 159 3.07 -19.51 -15.58
N TYR A 160 4.38 -19.36 -15.39
CA TYR A 160 5.36 -20.23 -16.04
C TYR A 160 5.16 -21.71 -15.69
N TRP A 161 4.97 -22.03 -14.40
CA TRP A 161 4.73 -23.40 -13.93
C TRP A 161 3.35 -23.92 -14.33
N ARG A 162 2.29 -23.08 -14.29
CA ARG A 162 0.94 -23.43 -14.76
C ARG A 162 0.95 -23.79 -16.26
N LYS A 163 1.67 -23.01 -17.08
CA LYS A 163 1.83 -23.30 -18.50
C LYS A 163 2.49 -24.66 -18.74
N LYS A 164 3.53 -24.98 -17.97
CA LYS A 164 4.22 -26.28 -18.04
C LYS A 164 3.34 -27.45 -17.58
N ALA A 165 2.39 -27.20 -16.68
CA ALA A 165 1.46 -28.18 -16.14
C ALA A 165 0.12 -28.26 -16.89
N ASN A 166 -0.08 -27.50 -17.98
CA ASN A 166 -1.35 -27.35 -18.72
C ASN A 166 -2.53 -26.92 -17.82
N LEU A 167 -2.29 -26.03 -16.87
CA LEU A 167 -3.31 -25.44 -15.99
C LEU A 167 -3.71 -24.04 -16.47
N PRO A 168 -4.94 -23.55 -16.12
CA PRO A 168 -5.35 -22.19 -16.44
C PRO A 168 -4.40 -21.16 -15.83
N GLN A 169 -4.09 -20.12 -16.63
CA GLN A 169 -3.16 -19.06 -16.23
C GLN A 169 -3.86 -17.98 -15.39
N GLU A 170 -3.12 -17.39 -14.46
CA GLU A 170 -3.54 -16.21 -13.71
C GLU A 170 -3.54 -14.99 -14.66
N LYS A 171 -4.54 -14.11 -14.54
CA LYS A 171 -4.61 -12.85 -15.32
C LYS A 171 -3.52 -11.89 -14.84
N LEU A 172 -2.57 -11.57 -15.69
CA LEU A 172 -1.51 -10.58 -15.47
C LEU A 172 -2.01 -9.14 -15.65
#